data_ee8ccb7999d3bc41baa62f503d0e4c4f
#
_entry.id   ee8ccb7999d3bc41baa62f503d0e4c4f
#
_cell.length_a   1.000
_cell.length_b   1.000
_cell.length_c   1.000
_cell.angle_alpha   90.00
_cell.angle_beta   90.00
_cell.angle_gamma   90.00
#
_symmetry.space_group_name_H-M   'P 1'
#
loop_
_entity.id
_entity.type
_entity.pdbx_description
1 polymer ?
#
loop_
_entity_poly.entity_id
_entity_poly.type
_entity_poly.pdbx_seq_one_letter_code
_entity_poly.pdbx_strand_id
1 'polypeptide(L)'
;VAVGTAAAYGYSVVATFVPDVLPPGTANVYFEAAVVIVTLILLGRSLEARAKGRTSQAIKRLVGLQAKTARVERNGDTVEIPLDQVATGDVVLVRPGEKIPVDGDVVEGASYVDESMITGEPVPVSKGVGADVVGGTINKTGAFSFRVTRIGANTVLAQIIRLVEEAQGSKLPIQALV
;
A
#
# COMPACT_ATOMS: atom_id res chain seq x y z
N VAL A 1 -5.37 -16.33 -27.38
CA VAL A 1 -5.67 -15.06 -28.05
C VAL A 1 -4.49 -14.65 -28.95
N ALA A 2 -3.23 -14.61 -28.49
CA ALA A 2 -2.07 -14.18 -29.29
C ALA A 2 -1.89 -14.99 -30.57
N VAL A 3 -2.06 -16.32 -30.53
CA VAL A 3 -1.92 -17.20 -31.69
C VAL A 3 -3.02 -16.90 -32.73
N GLY A 4 -4.28 -16.73 -32.29
CA GLY A 4 -5.38 -16.44 -33.19
C GLY A 4 -5.26 -15.09 -33.90
N THR A 5 -4.85 -14.03 -33.17
CA THR A 5 -4.63 -12.70 -33.76
C THR A 5 -3.42 -12.69 -34.72
N ALA A 6 -2.34 -13.41 -34.36
CA ALA A 6 -1.17 -13.55 -35.25
C ALA A 6 -1.51 -14.32 -36.52
N ALA A 7 -2.31 -15.39 -36.42
CA ALA A 7 -2.80 -16.15 -37.58
C ALA A 7 -3.69 -15.29 -38.50
N ALA A 8 -4.65 -14.56 -37.92
CA ALA A 8 -5.54 -13.66 -38.66
C ALA A 8 -4.77 -12.55 -39.38
N TYR A 9 -3.79 -11.96 -38.68
CA TYR A 9 -2.92 -10.94 -39.27
C TYR A 9 -2.03 -11.52 -40.38
N GLY A 10 -1.33 -12.64 -40.14
CA GLY A 10 -0.44 -13.28 -41.11
C GLY A 10 -1.19 -13.75 -42.36
N TYR A 11 -2.39 -14.35 -42.17
CA TYR A 11 -3.26 -14.70 -43.31
C TYR A 11 -3.65 -13.49 -44.12
N SER A 12 -4.03 -12.38 -43.47
CA SER A 12 -4.42 -11.14 -44.15
C SER A 12 -3.27 -10.50 -44.94
N VAL A 13 -2.04 -10.61 -44.43
CA VAL A 13 -0.83 -10.17 -45.13
C VAL A 13 -0.63 -10.99 -46.41
N VAL A 14 -0.71 -12.33 -46.31
CA VAL A 14 -0.61 -13.22 -47.48
C VAL A 14 -1.73 -12.93 -48.49
N ALA A 15 -2.99 -12.79 -48.05
CA ALA A 15 -4.11 -12.49 -48.89
C ALA A 15 -3.98 -11.13 -49.67
N THR A 16 -3.25 -10.17 -49.03
CA THR A 16 -3.04 -8.83 -49.62
C THR A 16 -1.88 -8.80 -50.61
N PHE A 17 -0.74 -9.45 -50.28
CA PHE A 17 0.49 -9.30 -51.07
C PHE A 17 0.76 -10.46 -52.04
N VAL A 18 0.22 -11.67 -51.74
CA VAL A 18 0.44 -12.88 -52.56
C VAL A 18 -0.87 -13.68 -52.66
N PRO A 19 -1.95 -13.07 -53.22
CA PRO A 19 -3.28 -13.69 -53.28
C PRO A 19 -3.29 -14.99 -54.12
N ASP A 20 -2.41 -15.12 -55.09
CA ASP A 20 -2.33 -16.28 -55.99
C ASP A 20 -1.91 -17.59 -55.28
N VAL A 21 -1.39 -17.52 -54.08
CA VAL A 21 -1.06 -18.70 -53.25
C VAL A 21 -2.29 -19.28 -52.54
N LEU A 22 -3.36 -18.51 -52.48
CA LEU A 22 -4.61 -18.89 -51.81
C LEU A 22 -5.60 -19.49 -52.81
N PRO A 23 -6.48 -20.43 -52.39
CA PRO A 23 -7.53 -20.95 -53.24
C PRO A 23 -8.46 -19.83 -53.75
N PRO A 24 -8.98 -19.97 -54.98
CA PRO A 24 -9.89 -18.96 -55.55
C PRO A 24 -11.08 -18.69 -54.62
N GLY A 25 -11.36 -17.42 -54.34
CA GLY A 25 -12.49 -16.98 -53.48
C GLY A 25 -12.22 -16.97 -51.98
N THR A 26 -10.98 -17.30 -51.52
CA THR A 26 -10.63 -17.31 -50.08
C THR A 26 -9.78 -16.10 -49.66
N ALA A 27 -9.38 -15.23 -50.55
CA ALA A 27 -8.52 -14.06 -50.26
C ALA A 27 -9.28 -12.96 -49.46
N ASN A 28 -9.79 -13.33 -48.28
CA ASN A 28 -10.43 -12.38 -47.37
C ASN A 28 -9.41 -11.84 -46.38
N VAL A 29 -9.55 -10.56 -46.00
CA VAL A 29 -8.68 -9.92 -44.99
C VAL A 29 -9.39 -9.84 -43.64
N TYR A 30 -8.66 -10.08 -42.57
CA TYR A 30 -9.13 -10.08 -41.19
C TYR A 30 -8.39 -9.08 -40.31
N PHE A 31 -7.83 -8.02 -40.92
CA PHE A 31 -7.12 -6.97 -40.17
C PHE A 31 -8.02 -6.30 -39.16
N GLU A 32 -9.29 -6.03 -39.51
CA GLU A 32 -10.24 -5.40 -38.61
C GLU A 32 -10.45 -6.22 -37.32
N ALA A 33 -10.68 -7.53 -37.48
CA ALA A 33 -10.84 -8.42 -36.32
C ALA A 33 -9.59 -8.45 -35.45
N ALA A 34 -8.41 -8.56 -36.06
CA ALA A 34 -7.15 -8.56 -35.32
C ALA A 34 -6.92 -7.24 -34.54
N VAL A 35 -7.18 -6.08 -35.19
CA VAL A 35 -7.05 -4.75 -34.56
C VAL A 35 -8.04 -4.57 -33.43
N VAL A 36 -9.30 -4.95 -33.59
CA VAL A 36 -10.33 -4.83 -32.55
C VAL A 36 -9.94 -5.68 -31.33
N ILE A 37 -9.54 -6.93 -31.54
CA ILE A 37 -9.15 -7.81 -30.45
C ILE A 37 -7.94 -7.27 -29.69
N VAL A 38 -6.88 -6.85 -30.38
CA VAL A 38 -5.67 -6.27 -29.74
C VAL A 38 -6.02 -5.01 -28.98
N THR A 39 -6.84 -4.13 -29.56
CA THR A 39 -7.25 -2.86 -28.94
C THR A 39 -8.03 -3.13 -27.63
N LEU A 40 -9.00 -4.07 -27.65
CA LEU A 40 -9.78 -4.41 -26.47
C LEU A 40 -8.90 -5.03 -25.36
N ILE A 41 -7.92 -5.87 -25.73
CA ILE A 41 -6.97 -6.44 -24.76
C ILE A 41 -6.10 -5.35 -24.14
N LEU A 42 -5.54 -4.44 -24.96
CA LEU A 42 -4.73 -3.34 -24.47
C LEU A 42 -5.53 -2.37 -23.60
N LEU A 43 -6.78 -2.11 -23.96
CA LEU A 43 -7.70 -1.32 -23.15
C LEU A 43 -7.95 -1.99 -21.81
N GLY A 44 -8.26 -3.28 -21.78
CA GLY A 44 -8.45 -4.05 -20.56
C GLY A 44 -7.21 -4.03 -19.64
N ARG A 45 -6.04 -4.25 -20.20
CA ARG A 45 -4.76 -4.17 -19.46
C ARG A 45 -4.47 -2.76 -18.94
N SER A 46 -4.81 -1.72 -19.71
CA SER A 46 -4.67 -0.32 -19.27
C SER A 46 -5.59 0.00 -18.10
N LEU A 47 -6.85 -0.45 -18.15
CA LEU A 47 -7.81 -0.28 -17.05
C LEU A 47 -7.37 -1.05 -15.79
N GLU A 48 -6.89 -2.28 -15.96
CA GLU A 48 -6.32 -3.08 -14.86
C GLU A 48 -5.11 -2.39 -14.21
N ALA A 49 -4.17 -1.90 -15.02
CA ALA A 49 -2.99 -1.18 -14.52
C ALA A 49 -3.38 0.10 -13.75
N ARG A 50 -4.39 0.85 -14.24
CA ARG A 50 -4.91 2.03 -13.54
C ARG A 50 -5.59 1.68 -12.22
N ALA A 51 -6.35 0.59 -12.18
CA ALA A 51 -6.99 0.11 -10.95
C ALA A 51 -5.95 -0.29 -9.89
N LYS A 52 -4.91 -1.04 -10.29
CA LYS A 52 -3.79 -1.42 -9.40
C LYS A 52 -2.99 -0.21 -8.90
N GLY A 53 -2.81 0.83 -9.73
CA GLY A 53 -2.10 2.05 -9.34
C GLY A 53 -2.76 2.83 -8.19
N ARG A 54 -4.09 2.84 -8.10
CA ARG A 54 -4.83 3.49 -7.01
C ARG A 54 -4.59 2.83 -5.66
N THR A 55 -4.40 1.53 -5.64
CA THR A 55 -4.18 0.76 -4.42
C THR A 55 -2.78 0.98 -3.85
N SER A 56 -1.76 1.13 -4.69
CA SER A 56 -0.41 1.52 -4.27
C SER A 56 -0.35 2.90 -3.61
N GLN A 57 -1.27 3.82 -3.96
CA GLN A 57 -1.35 5.12 -3.30
C GLN A 57 -1.89 5.03 -1.87
N ALA A 58 -2.81 4.11 -1.58
CA ALA A 58 -3.31 3.90 -0.22
C ALA A 58 -2.19 3.40 0.71
N ILE A 59 -1.39 2.43 0.26
CA ILE A 59 -0.22 1.94 1.02
C ILE A 59 0.79 3.08 1.24
N LYS A 60 1.11 3.88 0.23
CA LYS A 60 2.00 5.04 0.39
C LYS A 60 1.50 6.05 1.42
N ARG A 61 0.18 6.24 1.54
CA ARG A 61 -0.40 7.09 2.59
C ARG A 61 -0.19 6.50 3.98
N LEU A 62 -0.38 5.18 4.16
CA LEU A 62 -0.12 4.49 5.43
C LEU A 62 1.37 4.58 5.83
N VAL A 63 2.29 4.35 4.90
CA VAL A 63 3.73 4.54 5.14
C VAL A 63 4.05 5.99 5.51
N GLY A 64 3.36 6.97 4.92
CA GLY A 64 3.49 8.38 5.26
C GLY A 64 3.01 8.77 6.67
N LEU A 65 2.29 7.90 7.36
CA LEU A 65 1.91 8.11 8.78
C LEU A 65 3.08 7.90 9.72
N GLN A 66 4.07 7.10 9.38
CA GLN A 66 5.21 6.81 10.22
C GLN A 66 6.04 8.07 10.47
N ALA A 67 6.41 8.32 11.74
CA ALA A 67 7.36 9.36 12.11
C ALA A 67 8.76 8.98 11.59
N LYS A 68 9.61 9.98 11.37
CA LYS A 68 11.00 9.75 10.95
C LYS A 68 11.97 9.70 12.13
N THR A 69 11.64 10.41 13.20
CA THR A 69 12.44 10.56 14.41
C THR A 69 11.57 10.33 15.64
N ALA A 70 12.21 10.06 16.77
CA ALA A 70 11.59 9.96 18.08
C ALA A 70 12.41 10.74 19.11
N ARG A 71 11.73 11.32 20.11
CA ARG A 71 12.39 11.96 21.25
C ARG A 71 12.48 10.97 22.41
N VAL A 72 13.67 10.44 22.62
CA VAL A 72 13.94 9.43 23.63
C VAL A 72 14.60 10.07 24.83
N GLU A 73 14.16 9.69 26.02
CA GLU A 73 14.81 10.08 27.27
C GLU A 73 16.01 9.14 27.52
N ARG A 74 17.22 9.71 27.57
CA ARG A 74 18.46 9.01 27.87
C ARG A 74 19.28 9.79 28.89
N ASN A 75 19.64 9.17 30.00
CA ASN A 75 20.43 9.77 31.09
C ASN A 75 19.85 11.07 31.67
N GLY A 76 18.52 11.22 31.66
CA GLY A 76 17.82 12.43 32.14
C GLY A 76 17.68 13.53 31.10
N ASP A 77 18.25 13.38 29.91
CA ASP A 77 18.11 14.32 28.79
C ASP A 77 17.19 13.74 27.70
N THR A 78 16.43 14.63 27.06
CA THR A 78 15.61 14.27 25.91
C THR A 78 16.38 14.49 24.62
N VAL A 79 16.67 13.41 23.89
CA VAL A 79 17.45 13.43 22.64
C VAL A 79 16.55 12.99 21.49
N GLU A 80 16.59 13.71 20.39
CA GLU A 80 15.91 13.31 19.15
C GLU A 80 16.82 12.36 18.35
N ILE A 81 16.31 11.15 18.08
CA ILE A 81 17.04 10.12 17.34
C ILE A 81 16.23 9.61 16.14
N PRO A 82 16.87 9.12 15.08
CA PRO A 82 16.21 8.40 14.00
C PRO A 82 15.40 7.21 14.53
N LEU A 83 14.27 6.90 13.86
CA LEU A 83 13.36 5.86 14.33
C LEU A 83 13.99 4.46 14.36
N ASP A 84 14.95 4.19 13.49
CA ASP A 84 15.71 2.93 13.40
C ASP A 84 16.67 2.71 14.59
N GLN A 85 16.95 3.76 15.37
CA GLN A 85 17.79 3.71 16.59
C GLN A 85 16.98 3.58 17.89
N VAL A 86 15.64 3.58 17.79
CA VAL A 86 14.75 3.36 18.93
C VAL A 86 14.74 1.89 19.30
N ALA A 87 14.89 1.59 20.58
CA ALA A 87 14.87 0.23 21.11
C ALA A 87 13.63 -0.04 21.98
N THR A 88 13.23 -1.30 22.06
CA THR A 88 12.19 -1.72 23.01
C THR A 88 12.65 -1.43 24.43
N GLY A 89 11.77 -0.79 25.23
CA GLY A 89 12.06 -0.34 26.59
C GLY A 89 12.48 1.12 26.69
N ASP A 90 12.86 1.79 25.60
CA ASP A 90 13.10 3.23 25.59
C ASP A 90 11.85 4.00 26.06
N VAL A 91 12.06 5.13 26.72
CA VAL A 91 10.99 6.06 27.06
C VAL A 91 10.97 7.20 26.05
N VAL A 92 9.84 7.38 25.40
CA VAL A 92 9.65 8.36 24.31
C VAL A 92 8.68 9.44 24.77
N LEU A 93 9.09 10.71 24.63
CA LEU A 93 8.25 11.88 24.89
C LEU A 93 7.53 12.31 23.60
N VAL A 94 6.20 12.50 23.67
CA VAL A 94 5.38 13.02 22.56
C VAL A 94 4.66 14.28 23.00
N ARG A 95 4.84 15.35 22.21
CA ARG A 95 4.21 16.65 22.44
C ARG A 95 2.91 16.79 21.64
N PRO A 96 2.05 17.76 22.00
CA PRO A 96 0.84 18.05 21.22
C PRO A 96 1.13 18.30 19.74
N GLY A 97 0.35 17.71 18.86
CA GLY A 97 0.48 17.79 17.40
C GLY A 97 1.49 16.84 16.78
N GLU A 98 2.28 16.11 17.59
CA GLU A 98 3.28 15.18 17.08
C GLU A 98 2.68 13.79 16.80
N LYS A 99 3.29 13.10 15.85
CA LYS A 99 3.00 11.69 15.60
C LYS A 99 3.66 10.81 16.64
N ILE A 100 2.95 9.78 17.09
CA ILE A 100 3.52 8.73 17.93
C ILE A 100 4.41 7.85 17.04
N PRO A 101 5.71 7.71 17.38
CA PRO A 101 6.66 7.09 16.45
C PRO A 101 6.57 5.56 16.39
N VAL A 102 6.31 4.89 17.50
CA VAL A 102 6.25 3.43 17.66
C VAL A 102 5.17 3.05 18.68
N ASP A 103 4.87 1.77 18.82
CA ASP A 103 3.88 1.29 19.79
C ASP A 103 4.48 1.21 21.20
N GLY A 104 3.65 1.47 22.22
CA GLY A 104 4.08 1.41 23.61
C GLY A 104 2.96 1.64 24.59
N ASP A 105 3.35 1.71 25.88
CA ASP A 105 2.45 1.93 27.00
C ASP A 105 2.80 3.25 27.70
N VAL A 106 1.80 4.10 27.94
CA VAL A 106 1.98 5.40 28.61
C VAL A 106 2.48 5.19 30.04
N VAL A 107 3.61 5.84 30.37
CA VAL A 107 4.22 5.78 31.71
C VAL A 107 4.04 7.07 32.49
N GLU A 108 3.85 8.22 31.81
CA GLU A 108 3.70 9.53 32.45
C GLU A 108 2.84 10.44 31.58
N GLY A 109 2.03 11.30 32.22
CA GLY A 109 1.19 12.28 31.55
C GLY A 109 -0.13 11.69 31.06
N ALA A 110 -0.89 12.51 30.32
CA ALA A 110 -2.14 12.13 29.69
C ALA A 110 -2.44 13.03 28.50
N SER A 111 -3.14 12.49 27.50
CA SER A 111 -3.57 13.25 26.32
C SER A 111 -4.78 12.62 25.66
N TYR A 112 -5.31 13.32 24.65
CA TYR A 112 -6.20 12.77 23.66
C TYR A 112 -5.41 12.45 22.38
N VAL A 113 -5.57 11.23 21.88
CA VAL A 113 -4.86 10.73 20.69
C VAL A 113 -5.87 10.46 19.59
N ASP A 114 -5.59 10.99 18.41
CA ASP A 114 -6.36 10.73 17.20
C ASP A 114 -5.86 9.43 16.56
N GLU A 115 -6.69 8.39 16.67
CA GLU A 115 -6.45 7.06 16.13
C GLU A 115 -7.25 6.80 14.84
N SER A 116 -7.93 7.84 14.30
CA SER A 116 -8.84 7.71 13.15
C SER A 116 -8.20 7.10 11.90
N MET A 117 -6.90 7.27 11.75
CA MET A 117 -6.13 6.70 10.63
C MET A 117 -6.06 5.16 10.67
N ILE A 118 -6.26 4.57 11.85
CA ILE A 118 -6.19 3.11 12.08
C ILE A 118 -7.59 2.55 12.35
N THR A 119 -8.35 3.20 13.21
CA THR A 119 -9.69 2.73 13.64
C THR A 119 -10.81 3.18 12.71
N GLY A 120 -10.62 4.30 12.00
CA GLY A 120 -11.67 4.98 11.24
C GLY A 120 -12.61 5.83 12.07
N GLU A 121 -12.48 5.84 13.42
CA GLU A 121 -13.33 6.62 14.32
C GLU A 121 -12.78 8.06 14.47
N PRO A 122 -13.55 9.10 14.17
CA PRO A 122 -13.06 10.49 14.17
C PRO A 122 -12.87 11.10 15.56
N VAL A 123 -13.32 10.40 16.63
CA VAL A 123 -13.27 10.92 18.00
C VAL A 123 -11.92 10.57 18.64
N PRO A 124 -11.13 11.55 19.11
CA PRO A 124 -9.89 11.27 19.81
C PRO A 124 -10.11 10.49 21.11
N VAL A 125 -9.23 9.50 21.35
CA VAL A 125 -9.29 8.62 22.51
C VAL A 125 -8.43 9.16 23.63
N SER A 126 -8.95 9.16 24.88
CA SER A 126 -8.17 9.54 26.06
C SER A 126 -7.13 8.46 26.38
N LYS A 127 -5.87 8.86 26.51
CA LYS A 127 -4.74 8.01 26.91
C LYS A 127 -4.10 8.57 28.17
N GLY A 128 -4.08 7.76 29.21
CA GLY A 128 -3.39 8.05 30.49
C GLY A 128 -2.42 6.95 30.82
N VAL A 129 -1.79 7.03 31.99
CA VAL A 129 -0.80 6.04 32.45
C VAL A 129 -1.37 4.62 32.40
N GLY A 130 -0.64 3.71 31.80
CA GLY A 130 -1.02 2.32 31.53
C GLY A 130 -1.85 2.09 30.28
N ALA A 131 -2.24 3.14 29.55
CA ALA A 131 -2.91 3.01 28.26
C ALA A 131 -1.90 2.68 27.14
N ASP A 132 -2.30 1.80 26.22
CA ASP A 132 -1.54 1.52 25.01
C ASP A 132 -1.62 2.67 24.00
N VAL A 133 -0.55 2.92 23.27
CA VAL A 133 -0.47 3.88 22.17
C VAL A 133 0.11 3.20 20.93
N VAL A 134 -0.38 3.61 19.77
CA VAL A 134 -0.04 2.99 18.48
C VAL A 134 0.74 3.97 17.61
N GLY A 135 1.83 3.49 17.03
CA GLY A 135 2.66 4.25 16.09
C GLY A 135 1.88 4.69 14.85
N GLY A 136 2.11 5.94 14.41
CA GLY A 136 1.41 6.55 13.29
C GLY A 136 0.16 7.34 13.67
N THR A 137 -0.32 7.26 14.91
CA THR A 137 -1.41 8.09 15.44
C THR A 137 -0.91 9.49 15.83
N ILE A 138 -1.81 10.44 16.09
CA ILE A 138 -1.46 11.84 16.34
C ILE A 138 -1.87 12.25 17.75
N ASN A 139 -0.91 12.72 18.53
CA ASN A 139 -1.17 13.32 19.82
C ASN A 139 -1.83 14.71 19.66
N LYS A 140 -2.94 15.00 20.37
CA LYS A 140 -3.71 16.24 20.18
C LYS A 140 -3.42 17.32 21.23
N THR A 141 -3.56 17.01 22.52
CA THR A 141 -3.71 18.08 23.54
C THR A 141 -2.59 18.13 24.56
N GLY A 142 -2.30 17.04 25.26
CA GLY A 142 -1.30 16.97 26.33
C GLY A 142 0.03 16.45 25.84
N ALA A 143 1.07 16.59 26.65
CA ALA A 143 2.33 15.86 26.49
C ALA A 143 2.28 14.61 27.37
N PHE A 144 2.85 13.52 26.88
CA PHE A 144 2.99 12.28 27.64
C PHE A 144 4.28 11.56 27.25
N SER A 145 4.77 10.72 28.16
CA SER A 145 5.87 9.80 27.87
C SER A 145 5.33 8.37 27.88
N PHE A 146 5.83 7.55 26.96
CA PHE A 146 5.46 6.14 26.87
C PHE A 146 6.69 5.26 26.74
N ARG A 147 6.60 4.03 27.24
CA ARG A 147 7.62 3.00 27.11
C ARG A 147 7.37 2.20 25.84
N VAL A 148 8.38 2.10 25.00
CA VAL A 148 8.33 1.37 23.73
C VAL A 148 8.17 -0.14 23.99
N THR A 149 7.13 -0.73 23.41
CA THR A 149 6.85 -2.17 23.47
C THR A 149 7.09 -2.89 22.17
N ARG A 150 6.84 -2.22 21.00
CA ARG A 150 7.04 -2.81 19.69
C ARG A 150 7.70 -1.80 18.74
N ILE A 151 8.61 -2.31 17.89
CA ILE A 151 9.37 -1.52 16.92
C ILE A 151 9.36 -2.19 15.55
N GLY A 152 9.64 -1.42 14.50
CA GLY A 152 9.86 -1.91 13.14
C GLY A 152 8.65 -2.71 12.60
N ALA A 153 8.93 -3.93 12.12
CA ALA A 153 7.92 -4.81 11.51
C ALA A 153 6.86 -5.34 12.50
N ASN A 154 7.12 -5.23 13.80
CA ASN A 154 6.22 -5.71 14.85
C ASN A 154 5.19 -4.66 15.31
N THR A 155 5.27 -3.42 14.81
CA THR A 155 4.26 -2.39 15.10
C THR A 155 2.93 -2.71 14.45
N VAL A 156 1.82 -2.27 15.06
CA VAL A 156 0.46 -2.46 14.54
C VAL A 156 0.34 -1.90 13.12
N LEU A 157 0.89 -0.70 12.88
CA LEU A 157 0.87 -0.08 11.56
C LEU A 157 1.61 -0.93 10.51
N ALA A 158 2.79 -1.45 10.85
CA ALA A 158 3.55 -2.32 9.94
C ALA A 158 2.81 -3.62 9.63
N GLN A 159 2.14 -4.22 10.62
CA GLN A 159 1.31 -5.41 10.42
C GLN A 159 0.11 -5.14 9.50
N ILE A 160 -0.57 -3.99 9.66
CA ILE A 160 -1.66 -3.58 8.78
C ILE A 160 -1.16 -3.42 7.33
N ILE A 161 -0.04 -2.73 7.13
CA ILE A 161 0.57 -2.56 5.80
C ILE A 161 0.83 -3.92 5.17
N ARG A 162 1.46 -4.84 5.90
CA ARG A 162 1.76 -6.19 5.43
C ARG A 162 0.50 -6.98 5.06
N LEU A 163 -0.56 -6.94 5.88
CA LEU A 163 -1.83 -7.60 5.59
C LEU A 163 -2.47 -7.07 4.30
N VAL A 164 -2.41 -5.74 4.08
CA VAL A 164 -2.91 -5.11 2.85
C VAL A 164 -2.08 -5.53 1.64
N GLU A 165 -0.75 -5.60 1.76
CA GLU A 165 0.14 -6.07 0.69
C GLU A 165 -0.10 -7.53 0.34
N GLU A 166 -0.24 -8.41 1.33
CA GLU A 166 -0.54 -9.84 1.14
C GLU A 166 -1.91 -10.04 0.48
N ALA A 167 -2.94 -9.30 0.91
CA ALA A 167 -4.26 -9.35 0.31
C ALA A 167 -4.29 -8.91 -1.16
N GLN A 168 -3.41 -7.99 -1.55
CA GLN A 168 -3.28 -7.50 -2.92
C GLN A 168 -2.38 -8.37 -3.80
N GLY A 169 -1.36 -9.00 -3.22
CA GLY A 169 -0.42 -9.90 -3.89
C GLY A 169 -1.03 -11.28 -4.18
N SER A 170 -2.02 -11.70 -3.40
CA SER A 170 -2.72 -12.97 -3.62
C SER A 170 -3.65 -12.85 -4.84
N LYS A 171 -3.22 -13.33 -6.01
CA LYS A 171 -4.13 -13.64 -7.11
C LYS A 171 -5.14 -14.66 -6.58
N LEU A 172 -6.43 -14.30 -6.62
CA LEU A 172 -7.49 -15.27 -6.31
C LEU A 172 -7.26 -16.53 -7.16
N PRO A 173 -7.31 -17.76 -6.58
CA PRO A 173 -7.08 -19.00 -7.31
C PRO A 173 -7.95 -19.16 -8.57
N ILE A 174 -9.13 -18.52 -8.59
CA ILE A 174 -10.06 -18.46 -9.73
C ILE A 174 -9.47 -17.72 -10.96
N GLN A 175 -8.54 -16.77 -10.78
CA GLN A 175 -7.92 -16.05 -11.91
C GLN A 175 -6.80 -16.84 -12.60
N ALA A 176 -6.38 -17.97 -12.05
CA ALA A 176 -5.40 -18.86 -12.64
C ALA A 176 -6.03 -19.96 -13.54
N LEU A 177 -7.37 -20.04 -13.60
CA LEU A 177 -8.14 -21.05 -14.34
C LEU A 177 -8.76 -20.56 -15.66
N VAL A 178 -8.45 -19.32 -16.10
CA VAL A 178 -8.94 -18.75 -17.38
C VAL A 178 -7.80 -18.53 -18.36
#